data_61e1f141e56c28155b3cce40800c5a85
#
_entry.id   61e1f141e56c28155b3cce40800c5a85
#
_cell.length_a   1.000
_cell.length_b   1.000
_cell.length_c   1.000
_cell.angle_alpha   90.00
_cell.angle_beta   90.00
_cell.angle_gamma   90.00
#
_symmetry.space_group_name_H-M   'P 1'
#
loop_
_entity.id
_entity.type
_entity.pdbx_description
1 polymer ?
#
loop_
_entity_poly.entity_id
_entity_poly.type
_entity_poly.pdbx_seq_one_letter_code
_entity_poly.pdbx_strand_id
1 'polypeptide(L)'
;MCRELPTVSADRLEKGLVFEAVCIAVKRGIIEFVSDILRTCPDFSMLCREKSTHRNMIMIAVLHRQKQVFNFLHSLNANNPLLAAKDNKGNSILHIAAMFESSATSNRVPGAAFLMQSERQWFKVISLTLYVFNIISVMSFFFF
;
A
#
# COMPACT_ATOMS: atom_id res chain seq x y z
N MET A 1 -21.30 -8.84 -0.69
CA MET A 1 -20.86 -8.70 0.72
C MET A 1 -21.01 -7.28 1.30
N CYS A 2 -21.45 -6.31 0.52
CA CYS A 2 -21.76 -4.94 1.00
C CYS A 2 -23.26 -4.71 1.28
N ARG A 3 -24.07 -5.71 1.22
CA ARG A 3 -25.52 -5.65 1.56
C ARG A 3 -25.82 -6.55 2.73
N GLU A 4 -26.45 -5.96 3.73
CA GLU A 4 -27.04 -6.56 4.94
C GLU A 4 -26.05 -6.84 6.08
N LEU A 5 -26.00 -5.89 7.02
CA LEU A 5 -25.37 -6.06 8.31
C LEU A 5 -26.32 -5.64 9.41
N PRO A 6 -26.71 -6.55 10.29
CA PRO A 6 -27.35 -6.19 11.54
C PRO A 6 -26.32 -6.03 12.66
N THR A 7 -26.46 -4.97 13.40
CA THR A 7 -25.82 -4.61 14.67
C THR A 7 -24.40 -4.04 14.65
N VAL A 8 -24.30 -2.81 15.11
CA VAL A 8 -23.13 -1.92 15.10
C VAL A 8 -21.87 -2.46 15.80
N SER A 9 -21.95 -3.44 16.66
CA SER A 9 -20.80 -3.99 17.40
C SER A 9 -20.16 -5.19 16.71
N ALA A 10 -20.95 -6.10 16.15
CA ALA A 10 -20.46 -7.22 15.36
C ALA A 10 -19.84 -6.74 14.04
N ASP A 11 -20.44 -5.75 13.42
CA ASP A 11 -19.99 -5.10 12.19
C ASP A 11 -18.59 -4.45 12.34
N ARG A 12 -18.28 -3.85 13.47
CA ARG A 12 -16.94 -3.30 13.75
C ARG A 12 -15.87 -4.37 13.93
N LEU A 13 -16.22 -5.48 14.56
CA LEU A 13 -15.30 -6.61 14.75
C LEU A 13 -15.02 -7.32 13.43
N GLU A 14 -16.04 -7.59 12.63
CA GLU A 14 -15.89 -8.22 11.32
C GLU A 14 -15.09 -7.32 10.36
N LYS A 15 -15.38 -6.02 10.30
CA LYS A 15 -14.60 -5.07 9.50
C LYS A 15 -13.14 -5.00 9.96
N GLY A 16 -12.90 -5.03 11.27
CA GLY A 16 -11.55 -5.06 11.82
C GLY A 16 -10.76 -6.30 11.41
N LEU A 17 -11.38 -7.46 11.42
CA LEU A 17 -10.77 -8.74 11.00
C LEU A 17 -10.51 -8.76 9.49
N VAL A 18 -11.44 -8.24 8.69
CA VAL A 18 -11.25 -8.15 7.23
C VAL A 18 -10.11 -7.18 6.90
N PHE A 19 -10.02 -6.02 7.57
CA PHE A 19 -8.91 -5.09 7.39
C PHE A 19 -7.56 -5.73 7.73
N GLU A 20 -7.49 -6.48 8.80
CA GLU A 20 -6.28 -7.19 9.20
C GLU A 20 -5.90 -8.28 8.20
N ALA A 21 -6.87 -9.06 7.74
CA ALA A 21 -6.66 -10.07 6.70
C ALA A 21 -6.14 -9.47 5.38
N VAL A 22 -6.69 -8.32 4.96
CA VAL A 22 -6.20 -7.61 3.77
C VAL A 22 -4.80 -7.06 3.98
N CYS A 23 -4.49 -6.49 5.14
CA CYS A 23 -3.13 -6.06 5.46
C CYS A 23 -2.12 -7.22 5.38
N ILE A 24 -2.48 -8.39 5.91
CA ILE A 24 -1.65 -9.60 5.82
C ILE A 24 -1.49 -10.06 4.37
N ALA A 25 -2.56 -10.04 3.58
CA ALA A 25 -2.51 -10.39 2.17
C ALA A 25 -1.60 -9.45 1.37
N VAL A 26 -1.66 -8.15 1.63
CA VAL A 26 -0.76 -7.16 1.03
C VAL A 26 0.69 -7.43 1.44
N LYS A 27 0.97 -7.69 2.71
CA LYS A 27 2.32 -8.03 3.21
C LYS A 27 2.90 -9.26 2.51
N ARG A 28 2.06 -10.25 2.23
CA ARG A 28 2.45 -11.51 1.56
C ARG A 28 2.42 -11.44 0.04
N GLY A 29 1.91 -10.37 -0.53
CA GLY A 29 1.80 -10.21 -1.99
C GLY A 29 0.72 -11.07 -2.64
N ILE A 30 -0.35 -11.43 -1.91
CA ILE A 30 -1.47 -12.22 -2.43
C ILE A 30 -2.41 -11.29 -3.21
N ILE A 31 -2.04 -11.02 -4.47
CA ILE A 31 -2.72 -10.06 -5.32
C ILE A 31 -4.15 -10.48 -5.66
N GLU A 32 -4.41 -11.77 -5.83
CA GLU A 32 -5.74 -12.29 -6.16
C GLU A 32 -6.76 -11.91 -5.09
N PHE A 33 -6.43 -12.15 -3.83
CA PHE A 33 -7.29 -11.80 -2.71
C PHE A 33 -7.54 -10.29 -2.60
N VAL A 34 -6.47 -9.50 -2.74
CA VAL A 34 -6.55 -8.03 -2.70
C VAL A 34 -7.40 -7.50 -3.86
N SER A 35 -7.21 -8.03 -5.07
CA SER A 35 -7.97 -7.60 -6.25
C SER A 35 -9.45 -7.94 -6.14
N ASP A 36 -9.79 -9.12 -5.64
CA ASP A 36 -11.18 -9.56 -5.50
C ASP A 36 -11.94 -8.69 -4.47
N ILE A 37 -11.30 -8.38 -3.36
CA ILE A 37 -11.91 -7.50 -2.35
C ILE A 37 -12.11 -6.09 -2.91
N LEU A 38 -11.13 -5.52 -3.61
CA LEU A 38 -11.22 -4.17 -4.14
C LEU A 38 -12.17 -4.07 -5.33
N ARG A 39 -12.40 -5.14 -6.08
CA ARG A 39 -13.45 -5.19 -7.11
C ARG A 39 -14.85 -5.19 -6.48
N THR A 40 -15.01 -5.87 -5.34
CA THR A 40 -16.28 -5.92 -4.62
C THR A 40 -16.59 -4.63 -3.88
N CYS A 41 -15.57 -4.03 -3.25
CA CYS A 41 -15.68 -2.81 -2.44
C CYS A 41 -14.51 -1.87 -2.74
N PRO A 42 -14.59 -0.99 -3.76
CA PRO A 42 -13.51 -0.07 -4.14
C PRO A 42 -13.11 0.88 -3.01
N ASP A 43 -14.06 1.34 -2.20
CA ASP A 43 -13.82 2.25 -1.07
C ASP A 43 -12.94 1.63 0.02
N PHE A 44 -12.80 0.32 0.01
CA PHE A 44 -11.98 -0.41 0.96
C PHE A 44 -10.50 0.02 0.91
N SER A 45 -10.01 0.38 -0.26
CA SER A 45 -8.64 0.87 -0.43
C SER A 45 -8.36 2.13 0.39
N MET A 46 -9.36 3.00 0.53
CA MET A 46 -9.26 4.25 1.28
C MET A 46 -9.40 4.04 2.79
N LEU A 47 -10.20 3.09 3.20
CA LEU A 47 -10.55 2.84 4.60
C LEU A 47 -9.57 1.91 5.30
N CYS A 48 -8.93 0.99 4.55
CA CYS A 48 -8.03 -0.01 5.11
C CYS A 48 -6.72 0.62 5.58
N ARG A 49 -6.47 0.57 6.88
CA ARG A 49 -5.23 1.00 7.50
C ARG A 49 -4.79 -0.01 8.57
N GLU A 50 -3.49 -0.20 8.67
CA GLU A 50 -2.91 -1.03 9.74
C GLU A 50 -3.17 -0.41 11.11
N LYS A 51 -3.66 -1.20 12.06
CA LYS A 51 -4.06 -0.71 13.40
C LYS A 51 -2.91 -0.07 14.18
N SER A 52 -1.72 -0.65 14.09
CA SER A 52 -0.55 -0.23 14.90
C SER A 52 0.15 1.00 14.34
N THR A 53 0.26 1.13 13.03
CA THR A 53 1.08 2.14 12.35
C THR A 53 0.27 3.16 11.55
N HIS A 54 -1.02 2.90 11.36
CA HIS A 54 -1.91 3.67 10.47
C HIS A 54 -1.44 3.73 9.01
N ARG A 55 -0.59 2.79 8.60
CA ARG A 55 -0.15 2.67 7.20
C ARG A 55 -1.27 2.20 6.31
N ASN A 56 -1.42 2.83 5.17
CA ASN A 56 -2.36 2.40 4.15
C ASN A 56 -1.81 1.21 3.34
N MET A 57 -2.63 0.62 2.49
CA MET A 57 -2.26 -0.56 1.70
C MET A 57 -1.04 -0.33 0.80
N ILE A 58 -0.90 0.87 0.21
CA ILE A 58 0.25 1.21 -0.64
C ILE A 58 1.54 1.28 0.19
N MET A 59 1.50 1.90 1.37
CA MET A 59 2.65 1.95 2.28
C MET A 59 3.09 0.55 2.71
N ILE A 60 2.15 -0.33 3.00
CA ILE A 60 2.44 -1.72 3.37
C ILE A 60 3.07 -2.47 2.19
N ALA A 61 2.53 -2.32 0.98
CA ALA A 61 3.09 -2.92 -0.23
C ALA A 61 4.51 -2.43 -0.51
N VAL A 62 4.77 -1.14 -0.32
CA VAL A 62 6.11 -0.55 -0.50
C VAL A 62 7.09 -1.08 0.53
N LEU A 63 6.72 -1.13 1.80
CA LEU A 63 7.57 -1.63 2.90
C LEU A 63 7.99 -3.08 2.66
N HIS A 64 7.06 -3.93 2.25
CA HIS A 64 7.28 -5.35 2.03
C HIS A 64 7.73 -5.71 0.60
N ARG A 65 8.06 -4.70 -0.23
CA ARG A 65 8.57 -4.88 -1.62
C ARG A 65 7.62 -5.65 -2.54
N GLN A 66 6.30 -5.55 -2.30
CA GLN A 66 5.28 -6.24 -3.08
C GLN A 66 4.95 -5.47 -4.37
N LYS A 67 5.78 -5.65 -5.39
CA LYS A 67 5.71 -4.90 -6.67
C LYS A 67 4.37 -5.06 -7.38
N GLN A 68 3.84 -6.28 -7.42
CA GLN A 68 2.57 -6.57 -8.10
C GLN A 68 1.39 -5.87 -7.41
N VAL A 69 1.33 -5.95 -6.08
CA VAL A 69 0.29 -5.28 -5.29
C VAL A 69 0.42 -3.77 -5.40
N PHE A 70 1.63 -3.23 -5.34
CA PHE A 70 1.88 -1.79 -5.53
C PHE A 70 1.39 -1.31 -6.91
N ASN A 71 1.77 -1.99 -7.99
CA ASN A 71 1.36 -1.64 -9.35
C ASN A 71 -0.16 -1.71 -9.51
N PHE A 72 -0.79 -2.73 -8.95
CA PHE A 72 -2.24 -2.88 -8.98
C PHE A 72 -2.94 -1.72 -8.24
N LEU A 73 -2.53 -1.42 -7.02
CA LEU A 73 -3.11 -0.32 -6.23
C LEU A 73 -2.89 1.05 -6.88
N HIS A 74 -1.73 1.24 -7.49
CA HIS A 74 -1.43 2.47 -8.23
C HIS A 74 -2.29 2.62 -9.49
N SER A 75 -2.57 1.51 -10.19
CA SER A 75 -3.38 1.52 -11.42
C SER A 75 -4.87 1.80 -11.18
N LEU A 76 -5.37 1.61 -9.97
CA LEU A 76 -6.79 1.81 -9.65
C LEU A 76 -7.22 3.28 -9.77
N ASN A 77 -6.33 4.23 -9.47
CA ASN A 77 -6.61 5.66 -9.54
C ASN A 77 -5.37 6.45 -9.94
N ALA A 78 -5.43 7.20 -11.04
CA ALA A 78 -4.34 8.08 -11.47
C ALA A 78 -4.00 9.17 -10.44
N ASN A 79 -5.01 9.68 -9.71
CA ASN A 79 -4.88 10.67 -8.63
C ASN A 79 -5.13 10.01 -7.27
N ASN A 80 -4.34 9.01 -6.93
CA ASN A 80 -4.55 8.24 -5.69
C ASN A 80 -4.11 9.06 -4.46
N PRO A 81 -5.05 9.57 -3.63
CA PRO A 81 -4.72 10.37 -2.45
C PRO A 81 -3.92 9.58 -1.41
N LEU A 82 -3.89 8.26 -1.50
CA LEU A 82 -3.09 7.39 -0.63
C LEU A 82 -1.58 7.61 -0.83
N LEU A 83 -1.16 8.13 -2.00
CA LEU A 83 0.24 8.45 -2.26
C LEU A 83 0.75 9.65 -1.45
N ALA A 84 -0.14 10.57 -1.11
CA ALA A 84 0.17 11.75 -0.29
C ALA A 84 0.03 11.51 1.22
N ALA A 85 -0.53 10.38 1.62
CA ALA A 85 -0.78 10.07 3.02
C ALA A 85 0.50 9.84 3.82
N LYS A 86 0.41 10.01 5.13
CA LYS A 86 1.50 9.75 6.09
C LYS A 86 1.03 8.73 7.13
N ASP A 87 1.98 8.00 7.71
CA ASP A 87 1.71 7.10 8.84
C ASP A 87 1.58 7.87 10.16
N ASN A 88 1.37 7.15 11.27
CA ASN A 88 1.25 7.75 12.60
C ASN A 88 2.54 8.41 13.11
N LYS A 89 3.69 8.13 12.48
CA LYS A 89 4.98 8.77 12.76
C LYS A 89 5.32 9.92 11.82
N GLY A 90 4.41 10.26 10.90
CA GLY A 90 4.62 11.28 9.88
C GLY A 90 5.45 10.83 8.68
N ASN A 91 5.73 9.53 8.53
CA ASN A 91 6.48 9.02 7.39
C ASN A 91 5.62 9.03 6.12
N SER A 92 6.15 9.58 5.05
CA SER A 92 5.59 9.44 3.71
C SER A 92 5.99 8.11 3.08
N ILE A 93 5.40 7.77 1.93
CA ILE A 93 5.76 6.57 1.16
C ILE A 93 7.26 6.53 0.84
N LEU A 94 7.88 7.69 0.59
CA LEU A 94 9.32 7.76 0.31
C LEU A 94 10.16 7.35 1.52
N HIS A 95 9.77 7.79 2.72
CA HIS A 95 10.41 7.36 3.96
C HIS A 95 10.25 5.85 4.17
N ILE A 96 9.05 5.31 3.90
CA ILE A 96 8.76 3.87 3.97
C ILE A 96 9.61 3.09 2.94
N ALA A 97 9.76 3.61 1.71
CA ALA A 97 10.59 2.98 0.68
C ALA A 97 12.07 2.90 1.06
N ALA A 98 12.55 3.84 1.87
CA ALA A 98 13.92 3.83 2.38
C ALA A 98 14.11 2.89 3.58
N MET A 99 13.04 2.46 4.24
CA MET A 99 13.11 1.49 5.34
C MET A 99 13.43 0.10 4.80
N PHE A 100 14.38 -0.56 5.44
CA PHE A 100 14.71 -1.96 5.16
C PHE A 100 14.21 -2.85 6.30
N GLU A 101 13.27 -3.72 5.99
CA GLU A 101 12.80 -4.72 6.95
C GLU A 101 13.43 -6.08 6.62
N SER A 102 14.40 -6.50 7.43
CA SER A 102 15.21 -7.69 7.19
C SER A 102 14.43 -9.02 7.25
N SER A 103 13.20 -8.97 7.75
CA SER A 103 12.39 -10.17 7.95
C SER A 103 11.82 -10.78 6.67
N ALA A 104 11.75 -10.03 5.58
CA ALA A 104 11.13 -10.50 4.34
C ALA A 104 12.08 -11.28 3.41
N THR A 105 13.38 -11.23 3.64
CA THR A 105 14.41 -11.76 2.73
C THR A 105 15.28 -12.87 3.30
N SER A 106 14.93 -13.45 4.46
CA SER A 106 15.86 -14.29 5.22
C SER A 106 16.17 -15.67 4.62
N ASN A 107 15.57 -16.06 3.49
CA ASN A 107 15.76 -17.43 2.97
C ASN A 107 16.47 -17.55 1.62
N ARG A 108 16.86 -16.47 0.98
CA ARG A 108 17.72 -16.49 -0.21
C ARG A 108 18.55 -15.21 -0.23
N VAL A 109 19.75 -15.31 0.31
CA VAL A 109 20.71 -14.19 0.30
C VAL A 109 21.37 -14.11 -1.09
N PRO A 110 20.85 -13.28 -2.02
CA PRO A 110 21.68 -12.84 -3.13
C PRO A 110 22.84 -12.06 -2.52
N GLY A 111 24.00 -12.04 -3.16
CA GLY A 111 25.15 -11.29 -2.66
C GLY A 111 24.77 -9.85 -2.32
N ALA A 112 25.42 -9.26 -1.30
CA ALA A 112 25.10 -7.94 -0.79
C ALA A 112 25.00 -6.85 -1.88
N ALA A 113 25.82 -6.94 -2.92
CA ALA A 113 25.79 -6.02 -4.06
C ALA A 113 24.47 -6.10 -4.85
N PHE A 114 23.94 -7.31 -5.08
CA PHE A 114 22.65 -7.50 -5.77
C PHE A 114 21.49 -6.96 -4.94
N LEU A 115 21.51 -7.18 -3.63
CA LEU A 115 20.50 -6.65 -2.72
C LEU A 115 20.50 -5.12 -2.74
N MET A 116 21.66 -4.48 -2.63
CA MET A 116 21.79 -3.03 -2.72
C MET A 116 21.27 -2.47 -4.06
N GLN A 117 21.57 -3.15 -5.16
CA GLN A 117 21.09 -2.74 -6.48
C GLN A 117 19.57 -2.83 -6.58
N SER A 118 18.95 -3.90 -6.10
CA SER A 118 17.49 -4.07 -6.13
C SER A 118 16.79 -3.05 -5.24
N GLU A 119 17.34 -2.73 -4.07
CA GLU A 119 16.81 -1.71 -3.18
C GLU A 119 16.90 -0.30 -3.78
N ARG A 120 18.01 0.03 -4.44
CA ARG A 120 18.16 1.30 -5.16
C ARG A 120 17.17 1.41 -6.32
N GLN A 121 16.95 0.34 -7.06
CA GLN A 121 15.95 0.32 -8.14
C GLN A 121 14.53 0.51 -7.60
N TRP A 122 14.21 -0.17 -6.50
CA TRP A 122 12.90 -0.04 -5.84
C TRP A 122 12.65 1.41 -5.39
N PHE A 123 13.60 1.99 -4.67
CA PHE A 123 13.51 3.38 -4.23
C PHE A 123 13.35 4.35 -5.40
N LYS A 124 14.08 4.13 -6.50
CA LYS A 124 13.97 4.95 -7.71
C LYS A 124 12.59 4.85 -8.36
N VAL A 125 12.01 3.67 -8.44
CA VAL A 125 10.64 3.48 -8.96
C VAL A 125 9.63 4.25 -8.12
N ILE A 126 9.69 4.14 -6.81
CA ILE A 126 8.78 4.85 -5.90
C ILE A 126 8.97 6.37 -6.03
N SER A 127 10.21 6.85 -6.06
CA SER A 127 10.52 8.27 -6.24
C SER A 127 9.93 8.83 -7.54
N LEU A 128 10.10 8.13 -8.66
CA LEU A 128 9.56 8.55 -9.95
C LEU A 128 8.04 8.55 -9.96
N THR A 129 7.41 7.55 -9.36
CA THR A 129 5.95 7.47 -9.24
C THR A 129 5.40 8.66 -8.47
N LEU A 130 6.02 9.03 -7.35
CA LEU A 130 5.60 10.19 -6.57
C LEU A 130 5.87 11.50 -7.29
N TYR A 131 6.96 11.61 -8.02
CA TYR A 131 7.26 12.79 -8.83
C TYR A 131 6.20 13.04 -9.90
N VAL A 132 5.83 12.00 -10.65
CA VAL A 132 4.76 12.06 -11.65
C VAL A 132 3.42 12.43 -11.01
N PHE A 133 3.10 11.81 -9.86
CA PHE A 133 1.87 12.13 -9.11
C PHE A 133 1.82 13.61 -8.71
N ASN A 134 2.92 14.16 -8.19
CA ASN A 134 2.99 15.56 -7.80
C ASN A 134 2.81 16.51 -9.01
N ILE A 135 3.42 16.19 -10.16
CA ILE A 135 3.23 16.98 -11.39
C ILE A 135 1.77 16.96 -11.82
N ILE A 136 1.13 15.79 -11.86
CA ILE A 136 -0.29 15.67 -12.25
C ILE A 136 -1.18 16.46 -11.29
N SER A 137 -0.93 16.38 -9.98
CA SER A 137 -1.68 17.11 -8.98
C SER A 137 -1.56 18.62 -9.15
N VAL A 138 -0.36 19.12 -9.42
CA VAL A 138 -0.10 20.55 -9.69
C VAL A 138 -0.79 20.99 -10.97
N MET A 139 -0.68 20.22 -12.05
CA MET A 139 -1.33 20.54 -13.32
C MET A 139 -2.85 20.54 -13.17
N SER A 140 -3.41 19.59 -12.45
CA SER A 140 -4.86 19.55 -12.17
C SER A 140 -5.33 20.80 -11.42
N PHE A 141 -4.53 21.30 -10.48
CA PHE A 141 -4.84 22.51 -9.74
C PHE A 141 -4.82 23.78 -10.62
N PHE A 142 -3.90 23.85 -11.60
CA PHE A 142 -3.79 25.02 -12.49
C PHE A 142 -4.78 25.01 -13.65
N PHE A 143 -5.27 23.84 -14.09
CA PHE A 143 -6.19 23.71 -15.24
C PHE A 143 -7.66 23.52 -14.85
N PHE A 144 -7.97 23.33 -13.61
CA PHE A 144 -9.31 23.24 -13.05
C PHE A 144 -9.48 24.23 -11.88
#